data_02ff96a1622e665b296627125c6381cb
#
_entry.id   02ff96a1622e665b296627125c6381cb
#
_cell.length_a   1.000
_cell.length_b   1.000
_cell.length_c   1.000
_cell.angle_alpha   90.00
_cell.angle_beta   90.00
_cell.angle_gamma   90.00
#
_symmetry.space_group_name_H-M   'P 1'
#
loop_
_entity.id
_entity.type
_entity.pdbx_description
1 polymer ?
#
loop_
_entity_poly.entity_id
_entity_poly.type
_entity_poly.pdbx_seq_one_letter_code
_entity_poly.pdbx_strand_id
1 'polypeptide(L)'
;MQNKFGFILVKPQLGENIGACARSMKNFGFNKLHIVEPKINFPNHKAKATSVGAYDIINKAKVYNNVENAVSKFNLIVSLSARRRDINKKHISLQDFQKILTSKRNLNIGLMFGPEASGLSNKDLSFSNYILQIPTSAKFKSLN
;
A
#
# COMPACT_ATOMS: atom_id res chain seq x y z
N MET A 1 3.38 12.31 19.86
CA MET A 1 3.00 10.94 19.48
C MET A 1 3.42 10.67 18.03
N GLN A 2 3.93 9.50 17.77
CA GLN A 2 4.40 9.12 16.44
C GLN A 2 3.22 8.79 15.52
N ASN A 3 3.42 9.01 14.21
CA ASN A 3 2.49 8.55 13.20
C ASN A 3 2.55 7.02 13.09
N LYS A 4 1.41 6.42 12.81
CA LYS A 4 1.29 4.98 12.60
C LYS A 4 1.01 4.71 11.12
N PHE A 5 1.52 3.60 10.61
CA PHE A 5 1.38 3.23 9.20
C PHE A 5 0.72 1.87 9.05
N GLY A 6 -0.20 1.78 8.10
CA GLY A 6 -0.72 0.53 7.60
C GLY A 6 -0.49 0.45 6.09
N PHE A 7 -0.33 -0.77 5.59
CA PHE A 7 -0.09 -1.03 4.17
C PHE A 7 -1.33 -1.70 3.60
N ILE A 8 -1.85 -1.14 2.51
CA ILE A 8 -3.08 -1.62 1.88
C ILE A 8 -2.74 -2.13 0.48
N LEU A 9 -2.91 -3.41 0.25
CA LEU A 9 -2.72 -4.03 -1.06
C LEU A 9 -4.09 -4.23 -1.70
N VAL A 10 -4.34 -3.55 -2.82
CA VAL A 10 -5.61 -3.62 -3.52
C VAL A 10 -5.51 -4.63 -4.66
N LYS A 11 -6.36 -5.64 -4.62
CA LYS A 11 -6.47 -6.70 -5.64
C LYS A 11 -5.11 -7.31 -5.99
N PRO A 12 -4.33 -7.76 -5.00
CA PRO A 12 -3.04 -8.39 -5.30
C PRO A 12 -3.25 -9.65 -6.12
N GLN A 13 -2.40 -9.84 -7.13
CA GLN A 13 -2.52 -10.91 -8.11
C GLN A 13 -1.59 -12.08 -7.82
N LEU A 14 -0.48 -11.82 -7.12
CA LEU A 14 0.55 -12.81 -6.86
C LEU A 14 0.80 -12.96 -5.36
N GLY A 15 0.70 -14.20 -4.88
CA GLY A 15 1.00 -14.51 -3.48
C GLY A 15 2.44 -14.17 -3.09
N GLU A 16 3.37 -14.36 -4.02
CA GLU A 16 4.78 -14.03 -3.80
C GLU A 16 4.98 -12.56 -3.46
N ASN A 17 4.21 -11.66 -4.08
CA ASN A 17 4.30 -10.23 -3.81
C ASN A 17 3.73 -9.87 -2.43
N ILE A 18 2.68 -10.56 -1.99
CA ILE A 18 2.15 -10.37 -0.64
C ILE A 18 3.22 -10.75 0.40
N GLY A 19 3.86 -11.91 0.20
CA GLY A 19 4.92 -12.37 1.09
C GLY A 19 6.13 -11.43 1.11
N ALA A 20 6.56 -10.97 -0.05
CA ALA A 20 7.67 -10.02 -0.17
C ALA A 20 7.34 -8.69 0.52
N CYS A 21 6.10 -8.23 0.40
CA CYS A 21 5.63 -7.03 1.09
C CYS A 21 5.70 -7.22 2.61
N ALA A 22 5.19 -8.32 3.12
CA ALA A 22 5.23 -8.61 4.56
C ALA A 22 6.66 -8.67 5.09
N ARG A 23 7.56 -9.29 4.32
CA ARG A 23 8.97 -9.37 4.69
C ARG A 23 9.60 -7.97 4.74
N SER A 24 9.34 -7.14 3.74
CA SER A 24 9.83 -5.77 3.70
C SER A 24 9.29 -4.96 4.88
N MET A 25 8.01 -5.09 5.17
CA MET A 25 7.38 -4.41 6.31
C MET A 25 8.10 -4.78 7.62
N LYS A 26 8.34 -6.06 7.83
CA LYS A 26 8.99 -6.52 9.06
C LYS A 26 10.41 -6.00 9.19
N ASN A 27 11.15 -5.93 8.08
CA ASN A 27 12.50 -5.38 8.08
C ASN A 27 12.55 -3.94 8.58
N PHE A 28 11.49 -3.17 8.34
CA PHE A 28 11.42 -1.77 8.73
C PHE A 28 10.50 -1.50 9.93
N GLY A 29 10.08 -2.55 10.62
CA GLY A 29 9.31 -2.40 11.86
C GLY A 29 7.82 -2.15 11.69
N PHE A 30 7.25 -2.42 10.51
CA PHE A 30 5.82 -2.29 10.26
C PHE A 30 5.12 -3.64 10.35
N ASN A 31 3.86 -3.65 10.79
CA ASN A 31 3.13 -4.90 10.98
C ASN A 31 1.64 -4.85 10.62
N LYS A 32 1.14 -3.74 10.13
CA LYS A 32 -0.28 -3.59 9.80
C LYS A 32 -0.49 -3.78 8.30
N LEU A 33 -0.90 -4.99 7.90
CA LEU A 33 -1.18 -5.34 6.51
C LEU A 33 -2.69 -5.48 6.30
N HIS A 34 -3.19 -4.80 5.26
CA HIS A 34 -4.59 -4.82 4.86
C HIS A 34 -4.65 -5.26 3.39
N ILE A 35 -5.55 -6.18 3.09
CA ILE A 35 -5.67 -6.75 1.73
C ILE A 35 -7.11 -6.56 1.27
N VAL A 36 -7.29 -5.97 0.09
CA VAL A 36 -8.60 -5.68 -0.49
C VAL A 36 -8.81 -6.55 -1.72
N GLU A 37 -9.86 -7.37 -1.73
CA GLU A 37 -10.28 -8.19 -2.88
C GLU A 37 -9.12 -8.93 -3.55
N PRO A 38 -8.37 -9.77 -2.83
CA PRO A 38 -7.25 -10.49 -3.45
C PRO A 38 -7.75 -11.34 -4.61
N LYS A 39 -6.98 -11.37 -5.71
CA LYS A 39 -7.30 -12.16 -6.90
C LYS A 39 -6.84 -13.62 -6.77
N ILE A 40 -6.30 -13.98 -5.64
CA ILE A 40 -5.85 -15.31 -5.28
C ILE A 40 -6.53 -15.73 -3.98
N ASN A 41 -6.51 -17.03 -3.68
CA ASN A 41 -6.97 -17.50 -2.38
C ASN A 41 -6.05 -16.96 -1.28
N PHE A 42 -6.64 -16.47 -0.21
CA PHE A 42 -5.89 -15.95 0.93
C PHE A 42 -6.50 -16.51 2.22
N PRO A 43 -5.71 -17.09 3.13
CA PRO A 43 -4.24 -17.21 3.08
C PRO A 43 -3.72 -18.11 1.95
N ASN A 44 -2.47 -17.89 1.56
CA ASN A 44 -1.88 -18.49 0.37
C ASN A 44 -0.48 -19.02 0.68
N HIS A 45 -0.17 -20.24 0.24
CA HIS A 45 1.11 -20.88 0.57
C HIS A 45 2.32 -20.18 -0.07
N LYS A 46 2.15 -19.56 -1.24
CA LYS A 46 3.23 -18.78 -1.88
C LYS A 46 3.52 -17.51 -1.11
N ALA A 47 2.47 -16.84 -0.59
CA ALA A 47 2.65 -15.70 0.29
C ALA A 47 3.40 -16.10 1.56
N LYS A 48 3.05 -17.24 2.15
CA LYS A 48 3.74 -17.77 3.32
C LYS A 48 5.22 -18.05 3.02
N ALA A 49 5.50 -18.73 1.91
CA ALA A 49 6.87 -19.11 1.53
C ALA A 49 7.75 -17.90 1.31
N THR A 50 7.25 -16.86 0.62
CA THR A 50 8.04 -15.67 0.30
C THR A 50 8.12 -14.67 1.45
N SER A 51 7.30 -14.82 2.47
CA SER A 51 7.36 -13.96 3.65
C SER A 51 8.56 -14.27 4.56
N VAL A 52 9.15 -15.45 4.41
CA VAL A 52 10.27 -15.93 5.22
C VAL A 52 9.92 -15.83 6.71
N GLY A 53 10.57 -14.99 7.49
CA GLY A 53 10.29 -14.81 8.92
C GLY A 53 9.14 -13.86 9.24
N ALA A 54 8.38 -13.39 8.26
CA ALA A 54 7.32 -12.41 8.42
C ALA A 54 5.91 -13.00 8.29
N TYR A 55 5.76 -14.31 8.50
CA TYR A 55 4.45 -14.96 8.38
C TYR A 55 3.42 -14.43 9.39
N ASP A 56 3.88 -13.96 10.54
CA ASP A 56 3.01 -13.34 11.54
C ASP A 56 2.25 -12.14 10.98
N ILE A 57 2.86 -11.35 10.10
CA ILE A 57 2.21 -10.22 9.45
C ILE A 57 1.10 -10.71 8.51
N ILE A 58 1.37 -11.76 7.73
CA ILE A 58 0.38 -12.35 6.83
C ILE A 58 -0.76 -12.97 7.64
N ASN A 59 -0.44 -13.68 8.70
CA ASN A 59 -1.44 -14.36 9.51
C ASN A 59 -2.39 -13.38 10.21
N LYS A 60 -1.93 -12.17 10.51
CA LYS A 60 -2.73 -11.12 11.15
C LYS A 60 -3.31 -10.12 10.14
N ALA A 61 -3.06 -10.30 8.85
CA ALA A 61 -3.57 -9.39 7.84
C ALA A 61 -5.09 -9.38 7.83
N LYS A 62 -5.67 -8.21 7.64
CA LYS A 62 -7.11 -8.05 7.51
C LYS A 62 -7.49 -8.02 6.05
N VAL A 63 -8.54 -8.77 5.69
CA VAL A 63 -9.04 -8.86 4.32
C VAL A 63 -10.37 -8.13 4.22
N TYR A 64 -10.54 -7.33 3.17
CA TYR A 64 -11.71 -6.51 2.94
C TYR A 64 -12.34 -6.81 1.59
N ASN A 65 -13.66 -6.63 1.48
CA ASN A 65 -14.40 -6.82 0.25
C ASN A 65 -14.38 -5.59 -0.67
N ASN A 66 -13.99 -4.43 -0.15
CA ASN A 66 -13.90 -3.20 -0.94
C ASN A 66 -12.89 -2.24 -0.33
N VAL A 67 -12.46 -1.27 -1.14
CA VAL A 67 -11.48 -0.26 -0.72
C VAL A 67 -12.05 0.65 0.37
N GLU A 68 -13.33 1.00 0.28
CA GLU A 68 -13.96 1.92 1.23
C GLU A 68 -13.81 1.44 2.68
N ASN A 69 -14.04 0.15 2.92
CA ASN A 69 -13.93 -0.42 4.25
C ASN A 69 -12.49 -0.41 4.76
N ALA A 70 -11.52 -0.65 3.89
CA ALA A 70 -10.11 -0.62 4.28
C ALA A 70 -9.65 0.80 4.63
N VAL A 71 -9.96 1.78 3.77
CA VAL A 71 -9.49 3.16 3.97
C VAL A 71 -10.13 3.83 5.18
N SER A 72 -11.32 3.40 5.58
CA SER A 72 -12.01 3.96 6.76
C SER A 72 -11.24 3.78 8.06
N LYS A 73 -10.25 2.91 8.08
CA LYS A 73 -9.41 2.65 9.25
C LYS A 73 -8.32 3.71 9.46
N PHE A 74 -8.19 4.66 8.56
CA PHE A 74 -7.06 5.59 8.54
C PHE A 74 -7.52 7.05 8.52
N ASN A 75 -6.65 7.95 9.05
CA ASN A 75 -6.88 9.40 8.99
C ASN A 75 -6.38 10.00 7.68
N LEU A 76 -5.37 9.37 7.07
CA LEU A 76 -4.74 9.87 5.86
C LEU A 76 -4.43 8.68 4.95
N ILE A 77 -4.83 8.80 3.68
CA ILE A 77 -4.51 7.80 2.66
C ILE A 77 -3.58 8.41 1.63
N VAL A 78 -2.44 7.76 1.44
CA VAL A 78 -1.47 8.10 0.40
C VAL A 78 -1.37 6.90 -0.53
N SER A 79 -1.74 7.11 -1.78
CA SER A 79 -1.68 6.06 -2.80
C SER A 79 -0.42 6.21 -3.63
N LEU A 80 0.19 5.08 -3.97
CA LEU A 80 1.42 5.06 -4.75
C LEU A 80 1.11 4.82 -6.22
N SER A 81 1.76 5.59 -7.09
CA SER A 81 1.64 5.45 -8.53
C SER A 81 3.02 5.62 -9.16
N ALA A 82 3.31 4.80 -10.18
CA ALA A 82 4.56 4.92 -10.92
C ALA A 82 4.54 6.08 -11.91
N ARG A 83 3.38 6.63 -12.20
CA ARG A 83 3.19 7.70 -13.18
C ARG A 83 2.20 8.73 -12.67
N ARG A 84 2.26 9.93 -13.25
CA ARG A 84 1.24 10.95 -12.98
C ARG A 84 -0.11 10.50 -13.52
N ARG A 85 -1.14 10.69 -12.73
CA ARG A 85 -2.49 10.27 -13.07
C ARG A 85 -3.36 11.48 -13.40
N ASP A 86 -4.23 11.28 -14.39
CA ASP A 86 -5.20 12.32 -14.78
C ASP A 86 -6.45 12.21 -13.87
N ILE A 87 -6.30 12.75 -12.68
CA ILE A 87 -7.36 12.75 -11.66
C ILE A 87 -7.20 13.99 -10.78
N ASN A 88 -8.31 14.52 -10.28
CA ASN A 88 -8.31 15.71 -9.43
C ASN A 88 -7.87 15.36 -8.00
N LYS A 89 -6.62 14.96 -7.85
CA LYS A 89 -5.98 14.69 -6.56
C LYS A 89 -4.59 15.28 -6.57
N LYS A 90 -4.14 15.73 -5.41
CA LYS A 90 -2.82 16.33 -5.29
C LYS A 90 -1.74 15.27 -5.40
N HIS A 91 -0.85 15.44 -6.37
CA HIS A 91 0.36 14.63 -6.52
C HIS A 91 1.46 15.24 -5.67
N ILE A 92 2.16 14.41 -4.93
CA ILE A 92 3.25 14.84 -4.05
C ILE A 92 4.52 14.05 -4.33
N SER A 93 5.66 14.66 -4.03
CA SER A 93 6.96 14.01 -4.05
C SER A 93 7.25 13.33 -2.72
N LEU A 94 8.34 12.55 -2.66
CA LEU A 94 8.83 11.99 -1.41
C LEU A 94 9.18 13.09 -0.40
N GLN A 95 9.75 14.20 -0.88
CA GLN A 95 10.09 15.34 -0.03
C GLN A 95 8.82 15.98 0.57
N ASP A 96 7.78 16.15 -0.24
CA ASP A 96 6.49 16.67 0.23
C ASP A 96 5.88 15.76 1.29
N PHE A 97 5.94 14.45 1.05
CA PHE A 97 5.43 13.47 2.01
C PHE A 97 6.18 13.55 3.33
N GLN A 98 7.50 13.65 3.26
CA GLN A 98 8.31 13.83 4.46
C GLN A 98 7.91 15.07 5.25
N LYS A 99 7.66 16.18 4.57
CA LYS A 99 7.19 17.42 5.21
C LYS A 99 5.84 17.23 5.91
N ILE A 100 4.92 16.51 5.27
CA ILE A 100 3.62 16.18 5.88
C ILE A 100 3.83 15.37 7.16
N LEU A 101 4.70 14.37 7.12
CA LEU A 101 4.98 13.52 8.27
C LEU A 101 5.61 14.27 9.43
N THR A 102 6.42 15.28 9.15
CA THR A 102 7.06 16.08 10.19
C THR A 102 6.14 17.18 10.76
N SER A 103 5.22 17.70 9.93
CA SER A 103 4.30 18.77 10.33
C SER A 103 3.07 18.26 11.09
N LYS A 104 2.66 17.02 10.85
CA LYS A 104 1.48 16.41 11.46
C LYS A 104 1.90 15.19 12.27
N ARG A 105 1.34 15.06 13.48
CA ARG A 105 1.66 13.96 14.37
C ARG A 105 0.42 13.20 14.77
N ASN A 106 0.60 12.00 15.24
CA ASN A 106 -0.46 11.13 15.73
C ASN A 106 -1.47 10.76 14.63
N LEU A 107 -1.00 10.68 13.40
CA LEU A 107 -1.83 10.23 12.28
C LEU A 107 -1.77 8.70 12.14
N ASN A 108 -2.89 8.13 11.74
CA ASN A 108 -2.96 6.75 11.28
C ASN A 108 -3.01 6.79 9.76
N ILE A 109 -1.90 6.43 9.10
CA ILE A 109 -1.67 6.63 7.68
C ILE A 109 -1.75 5.30 6.95
N GLY A 110 -2.59 5.23 5.93
CA GLY A 110 -2.65 4.09 5.02
C GLY A 110 -1.87 4.37 3.74
N LEU A 111 -0.94 3.49 3.43
CA LEU A 111 -0.20 3.52 2.17
C LEU A 111 -0.83 2.49 1.24
N MET A 112 -1.40 2.95 0.14
CA MET A 112 -2.21 2.10 -0.74
C MET A 112 -1.48 1.78 -2.03
N PHE A 113 -1.44 0.49 -2.37
CA PHE A 113 -0.76 -0.06 -3.54
C PHE A 113 -1.76 -0.82 -4.39
N GLY A 114 -1.64 -0.69 -5.70
CA GLY A 114 -2.53 -1.35 -6.64
C GLY A 114 -2.08 -2.72 -7.13
N PRO A 115 -2.91 -3.36 -7.95
CA PRO A 115 -2.54 -4.63 -8.58
C PRO A 115 -1.27 -4.50 -9.42
N GLU A 116 -0.51 -5.57 -9.48
CA GLU A 116 0.83 -5.59 -10.08
C GLU A 116 0.81 -5.19 -11.56
N ALA A 117 -0.20 -5.64 -12.30
CA ALA A 117 -0.25 -5.41 -13.74
C ALA A 117 -0.73 -4.00 -14.12
N SER A 118 -1.68 -3.44 -13.38
CA SER A 118 -2.39 -2.23 -13.82
C SER A 118 -2.28 -1.04 -12.87
N GLY A 119 -1.84 -1.26 -11.63
CA GLY A 119 -1.87 -0.22 -10.61
C GLY A 119 -3.29 0.10 -10.14
N LEU A 120 -3.43 1.12 -9.31
CA LEU A 120 -4.71 1.55 -8.78
C LEU A 120 -5.59 2.17 -9.87
N SER A 121 -6.88 1.84 -9.86
CA SER A 121 -7.86 2.48 -10.72
C SER A 121 -8.11 3.92 -10.27
N ASN A 122 -8.72 4.75 -11.15
CA ASN A 122 -9.11 6.10 -10.77
C ASN A 122 -10.14 6.10 -9.64
N LYS A 123 -11.04 5.10 -9.62
CA LYS A 123 -11.98 4.95 -8.51
C LYS A 123 -11.26 4.71 -7.19
N ASP A 124 -10.28 3.81 -7.17
CA ASP A 124 -9.50 3.53 -5.96
C ASP A 124 -8.71 4.77 -5.52
N LEU A 125 -8.10 5.47 -6.48
CA LEU A 125 -7.35 6.70 -6.20
C LEU A 125 -8.24 7.81 -5.64
N SER A 126 -9.54 7.79 -5.94
CA SER A 126 -10.47 8.80 -5.44
C SER A 126 -10.58 8.79 -3.90
N PHE A 127 -10.24 7.69 -3.26
CA PHE A 127 -10.24 7.59 -1.80
C PHE A 127 -8.98 8.16 -1.15
N SER A 128 -8.01 8.59 -1.96
CA SER A 128 -6.72 9.08 -1.46
C SER A 128 -6.78 10.56 -1.12
N ASN A 129 -6.01 10.95 -0.11
CA ASN A 129 -5.72 12.36 0.16
C ASN A 129 -4.62 12.88 -0.77
N TYR A 130 -3.62 12.03 -1.04
CA TYR A 130 -2.49 12.35 -1.90
C TYR A 130 -2.12 11.16 -2.78
N ILE A 131 -1.54 11.46 -3.94
CA ILE A 131 -0.90 10.46 -4.80
C ILE A 131 0.59 10.70 -4.74
N LEU A 132 1.33 9.71 -4.27
CA LEU A 132 2.79 9.75 -4.19
C LEU A 132 3.37 9.06 -5.41
N GLN A 133 4.09 9.83 -6.21
CA GLN A 133 4.79 9.30 -7.37
C GLN A 133 6.24 9.03 -7.00
N ILE A 134 6.65 7.76 -7.09
CA ILE A 134 8.03 7.37 -6.83
C ILE A 134 8.80 7.54 -8.14
N PRO A 135 9.93 8.29 -8.13
CA PRO A 135 10.72 8.47 -9.35
C PRO A 135 11.23 7.14 -9.89
N THR A 136 11.08 6.94 -11.20
CA THR A 136 11.57 5.77 -11.91
C THR A 136 12.23 6.21 -13.20
N SER A 137 12.93 5.29 -13.88
CA SER A 137 13.47 5.56 -15.21
C SER A 137 12.34 5.92 -16.18
N ALA A 138 12.55 6.91 -17.02
CA ALA A 138 11.58 7.30 -18.06
C ALA A 138 11.27 6.14 -19.01
N LYS A 139 12.22 5.22 -19.20
CA LYS A 139 12.08 4.08 -20.10
C LYS A 139 11.43 2.86 -19.44
N PHE A 140 11.51 2.76 -18.12
CA PHE A 140 10.95 1.62 -17.38
C PHE A 140 10.40 2.10 -16.05
N LYS A 141 9.07 2.19 -15.96
CA LYS A 141 8.35 2.76 -14.80
C LYS A 141 7.72 1.70 -13.89
N SER A 142 7.88 0.43 -14.21
CA SER A 142 7.29 -0.65 -13.41
C SER A 142 8.08 -0.83 -12.11
N LEU A 143 7.36 -0.85 -10.98
CA LEU A 143 7.89 -1.15 -9.65
C LEU A 143 7.04 -2.23 -9.00
N ASN A 144 7.70 -3.16 -8.34
CA ASN A 144 7.03 -4.11 -7.47
C ASN A 144 6.80 -3.52 -6.08
#